data_e53f85b534afb5968728c467c2b478a3
#
_entry.id   e53f85b534afb5968728c467c2b478a3
#
_cell.length_a   1.000
_cell.length_b   1.000
_cell.length_c   1.000
_cell.angle_alpha   90.00
_cell.angle_beta   90.00
_cell.angle_gamma   90.00
#
_symmetry.space_group_name_H-M   'P 1'
#
loop_
_entity.id
_entity.type
_entity.pdbx_description
1 polymer ?
#
loop_
_entity_poly.entity_id
_entity_poly.type
_entity_poly.pdbx_seq_one_letter_code
_entity_poly.pdbx_strand_id
1 'polypeptide(L)'
;MTATQASEHSARTAGQVVTEFFDRYRAHDVEGMTDLCSINAGFSYVPFEIWGKQRVLRGDGKVGTVGKTIWAGLINSFPDLSNTVHTLTANDDGDVVAEADIEGTQQLAWGFAAPAGRHYCEPHLFIFHLDEDLLIDSITGYWDNADLYRQLGRLEVD
;
A
#
# COMPACT_ATOMS: atom_id res chain seq x y z
N MET A 1 -41.65 16.86 -5.85
CA MET A 1 -41.26 15.74 -4.97
C MET A 1 -40.04 14.98 -5.50
N THR A 2 -39.30 15.57 -6.37
CA THR A 2 -38.05 15.04 -6.93
C THR A 2 -36.80 15.58 -6.25
N ALA A 3 -36.95 16.49 -5.28
CA ALA A 3 -35.81 17.09 -4.58
C ALA A 3 -35.15 16.18 -3.53
N THR A 4 -35.81 15.10 -3.14
CA THR A 4 -35.31 14.18 -2.12
C THR A 4 -34.38 13.10 -2.71
N GLN A 5 -34.41 12.85 -4.01
CA GLN A 5 -33.55 11.86 -4.65
C GLN A 5 -32.18 12.43 -5.04
N ALA A 6 -32.02 13.73 -5.18
CA ALA A 6 -30.75 14.37 -5.49
C ALA A 6 -29.82 14.48 -4.26
N SER A 7 -30.35 14.31 -3.04
CA SER A 7 -29.56 14.35 -1.81
C SER A 7 -29.03 12.96 -1.39
N GLU A 8 -29.42 11.89 -2.09
CA GLU A 8 -28.98 10.52 -1.81
C GLU A 8 -27.69 10.13 -2.55
N HIS A 9 -27.11 11.00 -3.34
CA HIS A 9 -25.70 10.87 -3.68
C HIS A 9 -24.91 11.25 -2.43
N SER A 10 -24.83 10.30 -1.50
CA SER A 10 -23.98 10.46 -0.32
C SER A 10 -22.59 10.85 -0.80
N ALA A 11 -22.08 11.97 -0.32
CA ALA A 11 -20.73 12.39 -0.59
C ALA A 11 -19.78 11.22 -0.29
N ARG A 12 -18.86 10.93 -1.22
CA ARG A 12 -17.83 9.92 -1.07
C ARG A 12 -17.08 10.15 0.24
N THR A 13 -16.86 9.12 1.02
CA THR A 13 -16.12 9.20 2.29
C THR A 13 -14.64 8.92 2.09
N ALA A 14 -13.80 9.35 3.04
CA ALA A 14 -12.37 9.01 3.05
C ALA A 14 -12.14 7.50 3.05
N GLY A 15 -12.94 6.75 3.82
CA GLY A 15 -12.86 5.28 3.82
C GLY A 15 -13.17 4.66 2.47
N GLN A 16 -14.13 5.21 1.73
CA GLN A 16 -14.46 4.73 0.38
C GLN A 16 -13.33 4.98 -0.61
N VAL A 17 -12.64 6.12 -0.51
CA VAL A 17 -11.47 6.42 -1.36
C VAL A 17 -10.35 5.43 -1.09
N VAL A 18 -10.05 5.13 0.17
CA VAL A 18 -9.01 4.17 0.53
C VAL A 18 -9.40 2.74 0.12
N THR A 19 -10.67 2.37 0.25
CA THR A 19 -11.16 1.09 -0.26
C THR A 19 -10.92 0.97 -1.77
N GLU A 20 -11.23 2.02 -2.52
CA GLU A 20 -10.96 2.05 -3.96
C GLU A 20 -9.47 1.98 -4.28
N PHE A 21 -8.62 2.61 -3.47
CA PHE A 21 -7.17 2.50 -3.60
C PHE A 21 -6.71 1.04 -3.54
N PHE A 22 -7.17 0.28 -2.55
CA PHE A 22 -6.83 -1.14 -2.43
C PHE A 22 -7.43 -1.99 -3.56
N ASP A 23 -8.62 -1.67 -4.03
CA ASP A 23 -9.23 -2.35 -5.18
C ASP A 23 -8.39 -2.16 -6.46
N ARG A 24 -7.94 -0.94 -6.70
CA ARG A 24 -7.06 -0.61 -7.84
C ARG A 24 -5.68 -1.27 -7.69
N TYR A 25 -5.17 -1.33 -6.48
CA TYR A 25 -3.91 -2.02 -6.19
C TYR A 25 -4.03 -3.51 -6.52
N ARG A 26 -5.10 -4.15 -6.09
CA ARG A 26 -5.39 -5.57 -6.40
C ARG A 26 -5.54 -5.80 -7.90
N ALA A 27 -6.07 -4.84 -8.62
CA ALA A 27 -6.19 -4.88 -10.08
C ALA A 27 -4.88 -4.54 -10.81
N HIS A 28 -3.80 -4.23 -10.09
CA HIS A 28 -2.51 -3.80 -10.63
C HIS A 28 -2.59 -2.50 -11.44
N ASP A 29 -3.58 -1.66 -11.13
CA ASP A 29 -3.82 -0.37 -11.78
C ASP A 29 -3.05 0.74 -11.04
N VAL A 30 -1.74 0.81 -11.27
CA VAL A 30 -0.86 1.78 -10.59
C VAL A 30 -1.24 3.21 -10.96
N GLU A 31 -1.59 3.48 -12.20
CA GLU A 31 -2.05 4.80 -12.62
C GLU A 31 -3.34 5.18 -11.88
N GLY A 32 -4.29 4.26 -11.78
CA GLY A 32 -5.53 4.47 -11.04
C GLY A 32 -5.30 4.72 -9.55
N MET A 33 -4.33 4.04 -8.93
CA MET A 33 -3.93 4.33 -7.54
C MET A 33 -3.41 5.76 -7.41
N THR A 34 -2.55 6.17 -8.32
CA THR A 34 -1.95 7.52 -8.35
C THR A 34 -3.02 8.59 -8.57
N ASP A 35 -4.03 8.31 -9.39
CA ASP A 35 -5.13 9.24 -9.67
C ASP A 35 -6.00 9.53 -8.44
N LEU A 36 -5.98 8.68 -7.42
CA LEU A 36 -6.65 8.92 -6.15
C LEU A 36 -5.87 9.85 -5.21
N CYS A 37 -4.65 10.20 -5.57
CA CYS A 37 -3.74 10.98 -4.75
C CYS A 37 -3.61 12.41 -5.28
N SER A 38 -3.32 13.34 -4.37
CA SER A 38 -2.95 14.70 -4.77
C SER A 38 -1.60 14.69 -5.50
N ILE A 39 -1.36 15.70 -6.32
CA ILE A 39 -0.17 15.76 -7.18
C ILE A 39 1.14 15.74 -6.40
N ASN A 40 1.13 16.23 -5.17
CA ASN A 40 2.30 16.27 -4.28
C ASN A 40 2.18 15.30 -3.11
N ALA A 41 1.31 14.30 -3.21
CA ALA A 41 1.09 13.33 -2.14
C ALA A 41 2.40 12.68 -1.68
N GLY A 42 2.62 12.66 -0.37
CA GLY A 42 3.77 12.05 0.27
C GLY A 42 3.64 10.53 0.32
N PHE A 43 4.78 9.86 0.25
CA PHE A 43 4.87 8.41 0.29
C PHE A 43 6.00 7.99 1.21
N SER A 44 5.72 7.06 2.12
CA SER A 44 6.73 6.50 3.01
C SER A 44 6.43 5.03 3.29
N TYR A 45 7.28 4.14 2.81
CA TYR A 45 7.27 2.72 3.19
C TYR A 45 8.37 2.48 4.19
N VAL A 46 7.96 2.04 5.38
CA VAL A 46 8.82 1.91 6.56
C VAL A 46 8.88 0.45 6.99
N PRO A 47 9.78 -0.35 6.41
CA PRO A 47 10.00 -1.70 6.91
C PRO A 47 10.68 -1.64 8.28
N PHE A 48 10.24 -2.49 9.21
CA PHE A 48 10.88 -2.57 10.52
C PHE A 48 12.24 -3.27 10.39
N GLU A 49 13.25 -2.69 11.01
CA GLU A 49 14.61 -3.23 11.10
C GLU A 49 14.83 -3.87 12.47
N ILE A 50 15.56 -4.96 12.48
CA ILE A 50 16.07 -5.57 13.71
C ILE A 50 17.56 -5.24 13.83
N TRP A 51 17.92 -4.41 14.80
CA TRP A 51 19.31 -4.11 15.18
C TRP A 51 20.17 -3.47 14.06
N GLY A 52 19.59 -2.81 13.09
CA GLY A 52 20.32 -2.21 11.97
C GLY A 52 21.01 -3.23 11.06
N LYS A 53 20.63 -4.50 11.17
CA LYS A 53 21.24 -5.59 10.40
C LYS A 53 20.57 -5.84 9.06
N GLN A 54 19.34 -5.35 8.90
CA GLN A 54 18.66 -5.46 7.62
C GLN A 54 19.08 -4.30 6.73
N ARG A 55 19.57 -4.63 5.55
CA ARG A 55 19.75 -3.62 4.51
C ARG A 55 18.40 -3.33 3.88
N VAL A 56 17.62 -2.54 4.59
CA VAL A 56 16.27 -2.22 4.18
C VAL A 56 16.28 -0.95 3.35
N LEU A 57 15.73 -1.02 2.16
CA LEU A 57 15.45 0.15 1.35
C LEU A 57 14.14 0.76 1.84
N ARG A 58 14.25 1.83 2.60
CA ARG A 58 13.11 2.64 2.94
C ARG A 58 12.70 3.46 1.72
N GLY A 59 11.44 3.38 1.34
CA GLY A 59 10.90 4.17 0.24
C GLY A 59 10.29 5.46 0.75
N ASP A 60 11.01 6.58 0.64
CA ASP A 60 10.51 7.91 1.00
C ASP A 60 10.48 8.81 -0.23
N GLY A 61 9.43 9.60 -0.37
CA GLY A 61 9.30 10.54 -1.46
C GLY A 61 7.85 10.90 -1.76
N LYS A 62 7.54 11.00 -3.04
CA LYS A 62 6.19 11.29 -3.50
C LYS A 62 5.53 10.04 -4.12
N VAL A 63 4.21 9.97 -4.01
CA VAL A 63 3.43 8.91 -4.65
C VAL A 63 3.70 8.85 -6.16
N GLY A 64 3.66 9.99 -6.84
CA GLY A 64 3.82 10.09 -8.30
C GLY A 64 5.18 9.68 -8.84
N THR A 65 6.18 9.51 -8.00
CA THR A 65 7.53 9.10 -8.35
C THR A 65 7.93 7.84 -7.60
N VAL A 66 8.25 7.93 -6.34
CA VAL A 66 8.75 6.81 -5.52
C VAL A 66 7.68 5.73 -5.31
N GLY A 67 6.47 6.12 -4.90
CA GLY A 67 5.38 5.17 -4.66
C GLY A 67 5.04 4.38 -5.92
N LYS A 68 4.82 5.08 -7.02
CA LYS A 68 4.51 4.48 -8.31
C LYS A 68 5.59 3.48 -8.76
N THR A 69 6.86 3.83 -8.59
CA THR A 69 7.99 2.97 -8.94
C THR A 69 8.04 1.71 -8.07
N ILE A 70 7.81 1.85 -6.77
CA ILE A 70 7.80 0.71 -5.84
C ILE A 70 6.64 -0.23 -6.15
N TRP A 71 5.44 0.28 -6.35
CA TRP A 71 4.28 -0.57 -6.69
C TRP A 71 4.48 -1.31 -8.01
N ALA A 72 4.97 -0.62 -9.03
CA ALA A 72 5.27 -1.25 -10.32
C ALA A 72 6.33 -2.35 -10.18
N GLY A 73 7.38 -2.10 -9.40
CA GLY A 73 8.41 -3.09 -9.11
C GLY A 73 7.90 -4.31 -8.36
N LEU A 74 7.05 -4.09 -7.35
CA LEU A 74 6.39 -5.18 -6.60
C LEU A 74 5.53 -6.05 -7.51
N ILE A 75 4.69 -5.45 -8.32
CA ILE A 75 3.83 -6.16 -9.27
C ILE A 75 4.66 -6.95 -10.27
N ASN A 76 5.77 -6.37 -10.74
CA ASN A 76 6.66 -7.05 -11.68
C ASN A 76 7.35 -8.28 -11.05
N SER A 77 7.79 -8.17 -9.79
CA SER A 77 8.45 -9.28 -9.08
C SER A 77 7.47 -10.31 -8.54
N PHE A 78 6.24 -9.90 -8.25
CA PHE A 78 5.14 -10.73 -7.74
C PHE A 78 3.91 -10.55 -8.64
N PRO A 79 3.84 -11.22 -9.81
CA PRO A 79 2.77 -10.99 -10.79
C PRO A 79 1.35 -11.29 -10.28
N ASP A 80 1.23 -12.10 -9.23
CA ASP A 80 -0.02 -12.41 -8.54
C ASP A 80 -0.26 -11.55 -7.30
N LEU A 81 0.46 -10.43 -7.17
CA LEU A 81 0.35 -9.54 -6.00
C LEU A 81 -1.10 -9.18 -5.72
N SER A 82 -1.50 -9.37 -4.47
CA SER A 82 -2.87 -9.12 -4.02
C SER A 82 -2.87 -8.56 -2.60
N ASN A 83 -4.01 -8.02 -2.19
CA ASN A 83 -4.21 -7.56 -0.83
C ASN A 83 -5.54 -8.05 -0.27
N THR A 84 -5.60 -8.17 1.04
CA THR A 84 -6.82 -8.42 1.81
C THR A 84 -6.90 -7.39 2.91
N VAL A 85 -7.86 -6.50 2.84
CA VAL A 85 -8.08 -5.47 3.88
C VAL A 85 -8.92 -6.08 4.98
N HIS A 86 -8.37 -6.16 6.20
CA HIS A 86 -9.07 -6.72 7.36
C HIS A 86 -9.85 -5.67 8.12
N THR A 87 -9.25 -4.51 8.35
CA THR A 87 -9.88 -3.38 9.05
C THR A 87 -9.58 -2.08 8.33
N LEU A 88 -10.53 -1.16 8.39
CA LEU A 88 -10.38 0.18 7.85
C LEU A 88 -11.14 1.13 8.77
N THR A 89 -10.43 2.06 9.38
CA THR A 89 -10.99 3.02 10.34
C THR A 89 -10.64 4.44 9.89
N ALA A 90 -11.64 5.29 9.82
CA ALA A 90 -11.49 6.69 9.43
C ALA A 90 -11.96 7.62 10.54
N ASN A 91 -11.32 8.79 10.66
CA ASN A 91 -11.76 9.87 11.53
C ASN A 91 -12.32 11.04 10.70
N ASP A 92 -12.79 12.08 11.39
CA ASP A 92 -13.36 13.27 10.74
C ASP A 92 -12.28 14.22 10.17
N ASP A 93 -11.02 14.01 10.52
CA ASP A 93 -9.89 14.85 10.07
C ASP A 93 -9.25 14.36 8.76
N GLY A 94 -9.78 13.29 8.17
CA GLY A 94 -9.28 12.75 6.92
C GLY A 94 -8.21 11.66 7.08
N ASP A 95 -7.98 11.18 8.30
CA ASP A 95 -7.06 10.07 8.54
C ASP A 95 -7.78 8.74 8.37
N VAL A 96 -7.15 7.81 7.68
CA VAL A 96 -7.64 6.44 7.50
C VAL A 96 -6.52 5.48 7.84
N VAL A 97 -6.82 4.53 8.73
CA VAL A 97 -5.91 3.46 9.11
C VAL A 97 -6.46 2.15 8.58
N ALA A 98 -5.64 1.41 7.85
CA ALA A 98 -6.00 0.12 7.30
C ALA A 98 -5.01 -0.96 7.72
N GLU A 99 -5.54 -2.07 8.22
CA GLU A 99 -4.76 -3.30 8.41
C GLU A 99 -5.05 -4.21 7.23
N ALA A 100 -4.01 -4.57 6.49
CA ALA A 100 -4.15 -5.36 5.29
C ALA A 100 -3.00 -6.37 5.15
N ASP A 101 -3.30 -7.54 4.63
CA ASP A 101 -2.27 -8.46 4.17
C ASP A 101 -1.90 -8.10 2.73
N ILE A 102 -0.61 -8.10 2.45
CA ILE A 102 -0.09 -8.06 1.09
C ILE A 102 0.57 -9.40 0.83
N GLU A 103 0.22 -10.03 -0.28
CA GLU A 103 0.71 -11.36 -0.63
C GLU A 103 1.07 -11.48 -2.09
N GLY A 104 1.98 -12.38 -2.38
CA GLY A 104 2.39 -12.66 -3.75
C GLY A 104 3.41 -13.77 -3.83
N THR A 105 3.60 -14.31 -5.04
CA THR A 105 4.56 -15.35 -5.36
C THR A 105 5.70 -14.75 -6.17
N GLN A 106 6.91 -14.91 -5.66
CA GLN A 106 8.10 -14.28 -6.24
C GLN A 106 8.51 -14.96 -7.55
N GLN A 107 8.60 -14.17 -8.60
CA GLN A 107 9.10 -14.62 -9.90
C GLN A 107 10.42 -13.95 -10.29
N LEU A 108 10.68 -12.73 -9.81
CA LEU A 108 11.89 -11.97 -10.05
C LEU A 108 12.51 -11.53 -8.72
N ALA A 109 13.77 -11.14 -8.76
CA ALA A 109 14.47 -10.66 -7.56
C ALA A 109 13.74 -9.45 -6.96
N TRP A 110 13.63 -9.43 -5.64
CA TRP A 110 13.15 -8.30 -4.89
C TRP A 110 14.12 -7.96 -3.77
N GLY A 111 14.73 -6.78 -3.82
CA GLY A 111 15.76 -6.40 -2.87
C GLY A 111 16.90 -7.43 -2.87
N PHE A 112 17.14 -8.04 -1.72
CA PHE A 112 18.18 -9.08 -1.54
C PHE A 112 17.66 -10.49 -1.73
N ALA A 113 16.37 -10.67 -1.96
CA ALA A 113 15.78 -11.98 -2.15
C ALA A 113 15.85 -12.39 -3.61
N ALA A 114 16.67 -13.40 -3.91
CA ALA A 114 16.67 -14.05 -5.21
C ALA A 114 15.36 -14.82 -5.42
N PRO A 115 14.85 -14.91 -6.65
CA PRO A 115 13.59 -15.61 -6.92
C PRO A 115 13.74 -17.11 -6.69
N ALA A 116 12.86 -17.66 -5.84
CA ALA A 116 12.76 -19.09 -5.56
C ALA A 116 11.32 -19.63 -5.73
N GLY A 117 10.43 -18.84 -6.34
CA GLY A 117 9.03 -19.21 -6.52
C GLY A 117 8.22 -19.29 -5.22
N ARG A 118 8.71 -18.66 -4.14
CA ARG A 118 8.04 -18.71 -2.85
C ARG A 118 6.93 -17.67 -2.75
N HIS A 119 5.89 -18.03 -2.01
CA HIS A 119 4.78 -17.15 -1.69
C HIS A 119 4.97 -16.53 -0.33
N TYR A 120 4.66 -15.23 -0.21
CA TYR A 120 4.58 -14.55 1.07
C TYR A 120 3.17 -13.99 1.30
N CYS A 121 2.79 -13.88 2.56
CA CYS A 121 1.61 -13.15 3.00
C CYS A 121 2.01 -12.39 4.26
N GLU A 122 2.08 -11.06 4.16
CA GLU A 122 2.63 -10.22 5.22
C GLU A 122 1.63 -9.17 5.69
N PRO A 123 1.33 -9.11 7.00
CA PRO A 123 0.51 -8.04 7.54
C PRO A 123 1.18 -6.68 7.38
N HIS A 124 0.39 -5.71 6.94
CA HIS A 124 0.81 -4.32 6.78
C HIS A 124 -0.14 -3.40 7.55
N LEU A 125 0.42 -2.35 8.10
CA LEU A 125 -0.35 -1.22 8.62
C LEU A 125 -0.17 -0.05 7.66
N PHE A 126 -1.28 0.45 7.10
CA PHE A 126 -1.28 1.62 6.25
C PHE A 126 -1.97 2.79 6.95
N ILE A 127 -1.36 3.96 6.86
CA ILE A 127 -1.94 5.21 7.32
C ILE A 127 -2.06 6.13 6.13
N PHE A 128 -3.28 6.58 5.85
CA PHE A 128 -3.58 7.53 4.78
C PHE A 128 -4.05 8.84 5.39
N HIS A 129 -3.67 9.94 4.80
CA HIS A 129 -4.29 11.22 5.07
C HIS A 129 -4.89 11.78 3.79
N LEU A 130 -6.15 12.20 3.84
CA LEU A 130 -6.86 12.80 2.73
C LEU A 130 -7.07 14.28 2.98
N ASP A 131 -6.95 15.07 1.92
CA ASP A 131 -7.22 16.50 1.96
C ASP A 131 -8.73 16.82 1.91
N GLU A 132 -9.07 18.09 1.89
CA GLU A 132 -10.46 18.57 1.87
C GLU A 132 -11.24 18.13 0.61
N ASP A 133 -10.52 17.85 -0.48
CA ASP A 133 -11.10 17.38 -1.74
C ASP A 133 -11.17 15.84 -1.80
N LEU A 134 -10.89 15.15 -0.70
CA LEU A 134 -10.85 13.70 -0.60
C LEU A 134 -9.79 13.05 -1.52
N LEU A 135 -8.73 13.77 -1.81
CA LEU A 135 -7.54 13.20 -2.44
C LEU A 135 -6.59 12.69 -1.36
N ILE A 136 -5.98 11.56 -1.60
CA ILE A 136 -4.96 11.02 -0.71
C ILE A 136 -3.74 11.94 -0.77
N ASP A 137 -3.39 12.54 0.35
CA ASP A 137 -2.31 13.50 0.48
C ASP A 137 -1.02 12.89 1.02
N SER A 138 -1.14 11.81 1.79
CA SER A 138 0.00 11.02 2.23
C SER A 138 -0.37 9.56 2.45
N ILE A 139 0.59 8.69 2.21
CA ILE A 139 0.50 7.25 2.45
C ILE A 139 1.75 6.82 3.22
N THR A 140 1.53 6.16 4.35
CA THR A 140 2.61 5.51 5.10
C THR A 140 2.27 4.03 5.28
N GLY A 141 3.20 3.16 4.96
CA GLY A 141 3.04 1.71 5.14
C GLY A 141 4.13 1.14 6.06
N TYR A 142 3.73 0.28 6.98
CA TYR A 142 4.61 -0.42 7.93
C TYR A 142 4.43 -1.92 7.82
N TRP A 143 5.52 -2.67 7.86
CA TRP A 143 5.50 -4.13 7.90
C TRP A 143 6.77 -4.70 8.52
N ASP A 144 6.74 -5.96 8.91
CA ASP A 144 7.91 -6.70 9.38
C ASP A 144 8.68 -7.28 8.19
N ASN A 145 9.73 -6.59 7.81
CA ASN A 145 10.54 -6.97 6.65
C ASN A 145 11.34 -8.26 6.90
N ALA A 146 11.72 -8.55 8.13
CA ALA A 146 12.42 -9.80 8.48
C ALA A 146 11.52 -11.01 8.22
N ASP A 147 10.25 -10.91 8.61
CA ASP A 147 9.28 -11.98 8.36
C ASP A 147 9.02 -12.17 6.87
N LEU A 148 8.88 -11.07 6.12
CA LEU A 148 8.72 -11.12 4.66
C LEU A 148 9.89 -11.86 3.99
N TYR A 149 11.13 -11.47 4.29
CA TYR A 149 12.31 -12.12 3.72
C TYR A 149 12.44 -13.58 4.14
N ARG A 150 12.04 -13.90 5.37
CA ARG A 150 12.02 -15.29 5.87
C ARG A 150 11.06 -16.15 5.06
N GLN A 151 9.89 -15.64 4.76
CA GLN A 151 8.90 -16.30 3.89
C GLN A 151 9.43 -16.48 2.46
N LEU A 152 10.23 -15.55 1.96
CA LEU A 152 10.90 -15.65 0.66
C LEU A 152 12.11 -16.59 0.67
N GLY A 153 12.40 -17.23 1.80
CA GLY A 153 13.46 -18.23 1.92
C GLY A 153 14.80 -17.68 2.40
N ARG A 154 14.86 -16.42 2.82
CA ARG A 154 16.06 -15.84 3.39
C ARG A 154 16.03 -16.03 4.92
N LEU A 155 16.87 -16.92 5.41
CA LEU A 155 16.88 -17.31 6.82
C LEU A 155 17.76 -16.41 7.69
N GLU A 156 18.72 -15.72 7.09
CA GLU A 156 19.58 -14.78 7.80
C GLU A 156 19.31 -13.36 7.32
N VAL A 157 19.16 -12.49 8.29
CA VAL A 157 18.90 -11.08 8.06
C VAL A 157 20.15 -10.31 8.48
N ASP A 158 21.07 -10.21 7.57
CA ASP A 158 22.31 -9.46 7.76
C ASP A 158 22.20 -8.04 7.22
#